data_8c0ec48281ed5fc5bb754a359cf96802
#
_entry.id   8c0ec48281ed5fc5bb754a359cf96802
#
_cell.length_a   1.000
_cell.length_b   1.000
_cell.length_c   1.000
_cell.angle_alpha   90.00
_cell.angle_beta   90.00
_cell.angle_gamma   90.00
#
_symmetry.space_group_name_H-M   'P 1'
#
loop_
_entity.id
_entity.type
_entity.pdbx_description
1 polymer ?
#
loop_
_entity_poly.entity_id
_entity_poly.type
_entity_poly.pdbx_seq_one_letter_code
_entity_poly.pdbx_strand_id
1 'polypeptide(L)'
;LMSILYPLKFTPAYFEKIWGGQHIKTVLNQDFGELMNCGEAWRLAGLEGQNSIVSNGDFAGDELNDLIETFMGDLVGEEVFNRFGERFPLLVKIIDPLDNLSIQVHPDDELAQEIGLHNGKTEMWYVMNADKDAGLVSGFNKDVTPQEFEQAIKDKTVGDLLNYEKVHNDDTFFIPARKIHALGAGCMVAEIQQTSDTSYRVYDWDRIDRYGMQRELHIDESLATINFKKEDSGKVKYDKNIKNATV
;
A
#
# COMPACT_ATOMS: atom_id res chain seq x y z
N LEU A 1 -11.82 32.20 -19.84
CA LEU A 1 -12.11 31.92 -18.43
C LEU A 1 -10.81 31.40 -17.83
N MET A 2 -10.23 32.12 -16.85
CA MET A 2 -9.13 31.58 -16.06
C MET A 2 -9.66 30.34 -15.33
N SER A 3 -8.95 29.22 -15.38
CA SER A 3 -9.25 28.05 -14.59
C SER A 3 -9.23 28.47 -13.11
N ILE A 4 -10.29 28.18 -12.37
CA ILE A 4 -10.35 28.40 -10.92
C ILE A 4 -9.54 27.33 -10.18
N LEU A 5 -9.07 26.30 -10.91
CA LEU A 5 -8.25 25.23 -10.37
C LEU A 5 -6.83 25.72 -10.11
N TYR A 6 -6.28 25.29 -9.00
CA TYR A 6 -4.92 25.55 -8.53
C TYR A 6 -4.33 24.26 -7.93
N PRO A 7 -3.01 24.16 -7.68
CA PRO A 7 -2.43 22.99 -7.04
C PRO A 7 -3.03 22.76 -5.65
N LEU A 8 -3.74 21.64 -5.53
CA LEU A 8 -4.38 21.23 -4.29
C LEU A 8 -3.37 20.59 -3.33
N LYS A 9 -3.52 20.88 -2.03
CA LYS A 9 -2.86 20.19 -0.94
C LYS A 9 -3.90 19.50 -0.09
N PHE A 10 -3.56 18.35 0.49
CA PHE A 10 -4.48 17.56 1.29
C PHE A 10 -3.99 17.41 2.72
N THR A 11 -4.94 17.32 3.64
CA THR A 11 -4.67 17.00 5.05
C THR A 11 -4.35 15.51 5.14
N PRO A 12 -3.19 15.12 5.70
CA PRO A 12 -2.89 13.70 5.90
C PRO A 12 -3.84 13.06 6.92
N ALA A 13 -4.26 11.82 6.65
CA ALA A 13 -4.95 11.00 7.64
C ALA A 13 -3.96 10.01 8.26
N TYR A 14 -3.88 9.95 9.58
CA TYR A 14 -2.94 9.11 10.32
C TYR A 14 -3.66 7.95 10.99
N PHE A 15 -3.07 6.75 10.90
CA PHE A 15 -3.65 5.52 11.44
C PHE A 15 -2.66 4.80 12.35
N GLU A 16 -3.09 4.57 13.60
CA GLU A 16 -2.41 3.67 14.52
C GLU A 16 -2.53 2.23 14.03
N LYS A 17 -1.42 1.51 14.01
CA LYS A 17 -1.37 0.09 13.65
C LYS A 17 -0.58 -0.68 14.70
N ILE A 18 -0.93 -1.94 14.91
CA ILE A 18 -0.23 -2.82 15.87
C ILE A 18 1.29 -2.94 15.60
N TRP A 19 1.69 -2.73 14.36
CA TRP A 19 3.07 -2.77 13.87
C TRP A 19 3.66 -1.37 13.59
N GLY A 20 2.92 -0.30 13.90
CA GLY A 20 3.29 1.07 13.52
C GLY A 20 4.52 1.61 14.25
N GLY A 21 5.24 2.51 13.57
CA GLY A 21 6.49 3.13 14.01
C GLY A 21 6.37 4.59 14.43
N GLN A 22 7.53 5.25 14.49
CA GLN A 22 7.69 6.66 14.85
C GLN A 22 8.48 7.45 13.79
N HIS A 23 8.91 6.83 12.67
CA HIS A 23 9.73 7.51 11.66
C HIS A 23 8.98 8.63 10.95
N ILE A 24 7.65 8.52 10.80
CA ILE A 24 6.82 9.62 10.29
C ILE A 24 7.03 10.88 11.13
N LYS A 25 7.17 10.75 12.47
CA LYS A 25 7.45 11.88 13.37
C LYS A 25 8.93 12.23 13.40
N THR A 26 9.82 11.26 13.55
CA THR A 26 11.23 11.49 13.82
C THR A 26 12.06 11.76 12.57
N VAL A 27 11.70 11.20 11.43
CA VAL A 27 12.40 11.35 10.15
C VAL A 27 11.73 12.40 9.27
N LEU A 28 10.38 12.39 9.18
CA LEU A 28 9.64 13.30 8.31
C LEU A 28 9.17 14.57 9.03
N ASN A 29 9.41 14.71 10.34
CA ASN A 29 8.97 15.84 11.17
C ASN A 29 7.46 16.12 11.07
N GLN A 30 6.65 15.05 10.99
CA GLN A 30 5.20 15.15 10.89
C GLN A 30 4.55 14.72 12.19
N ASP A 31 3.76 15.62 12.74
CA ASP A 31 3.02 15.33 13.96
C ASP A 31 1.72 14.59 13.63
N PHE A 32 1.54 13.42 14.21
CA PHE A 32 0.32 12.63 14.11
C PHE A 32 -0.53 12.68 15.40
N GLY A 33 -0.33 13.73 16.20
CA GLY A 33 -1.13 14.02 17.39
C GLY A 33 -0.86 13.05 18.53
N GLU A 34 -1.95 12.61 19.18
CA GLU A 34 -1.90 11.77 20.39
C GLU A 34 -1.83 10.27 20.12
N LEU A 35 -1.70 9.84 18.85
CA LEU A 35 -1.53 8.43 18.52
C LEU A 35 -0.25 7.89 19.16
N MET A 36 -0.32 6.66 19.69
CA MET A 36 0.84 6.00 20.29
C MET A 36 1.92 5.67 19.26
N ASN A 37 1.50 5.38 18.03
CA ASN A 37 2.34 5.18 16.85
C ASN A 37 1.57 5.59 15.60
N CYS A 38 2.26 5.64 14.47
CA CYS A 38 1.62 5.83 13.18
C CYS A 38 2.14 4.78 12.18
N GLY A 39 1.35 3.76 11.90
CA GLY A 39 1.72 2.75 10.91
C GLY A 39 1.47 3.22 9.48
N GLU A 40 0.40 4.00 9.25
CA GLU A 40 0.06 4.53 7.93
C GLU A 40 -0.30 6.01 8.01
N ALA A 41 0.25 6.80 7.08
CA ALA A 41 -0.20 8.17 6.82
C ALA A 41 -0.71 8.25 5.38
N TRP A 42 -2.02 8.35 5.21
CA TRP A 42 -2.63 8.48 3.90
C TRP A 42 -2.51 9.91 3.40
N ARG A 43 -1.93 10.07 2.22
CA ARG A 43 -1.61 11.36 1.61
C ARG A 43 -2.61 11.78 0.57
N LEU A 44 -3.15 10.80 -0.15
CA LEU A 44 -4.15 11.01 -1.19
C LEU A 44 -5.01 9.74 -1.28
N ALA A 45 -6.31 9.90 -1.13
CA ALA A 45 -7.27 8.81 -1.14
C ALA A 45 -8.61 9.27 -1.69
N GLY A 46 -9.21 8.45 -2.55
CA GLY A 46 -10.59 8.61 -3.02
C GLY A 46 -11.49 7.44 -2.61
N LEU A 47 -11.24 6.84 -1.44
CA LEU A 47 -12.06 5.76 -0.89
C LEU A 47 -13.30 6.34 -0.19
N GLU A 48 -14.43 5.67 -0.34
CA GLU A 48 -15.65 6.01 0.39
C GLU A 48 -15.40 5.96 1.92
N GLY A 49 -15.78 7.01 2.62
CA GLY A 49 -15.54 7.15 4.06
C GLY A 49 -14.09 7.49 4.46
N GLN A 50 -13.16 7.56 3.50
CA GLN A 50 -11.75 7.90 3.69
C GLN A 50 -11.23 8.80 2.56
N ASN A 51 -12.04 9.78 2.18
CA ASN A 51 -11.72 10.71 1.12
C ASN A 51 -10.73 11.78 1.61
N SER A 52 -9.79 12.17 0.76
CA SER A 52 -8.83 13.24 1.10
C SER A 52 -9.51 14.59 1.14
N ILE A 53 -9.22 15.37 2.18
CA ILE A 53 -9.75 16.71 2.39
C ILE A 53 -8.71 17.76 1.95
N VAL A 54 -9.11 18.69 1.12
CA VAL A 54 -8.26 19.80 0.68
C VAL A 54 -7.92 20.70 1.86
N SER A 55 -6.64 21.10 1.96
CA SER A 55 -6.12 21.90 3.06
C SER A 55 -5.75 23.34 2.68
N ASN A 56 -5.91 23.74 1.42
CA ASN A 56 -5.48 25.07 0.96
C ASN A 56 -6.47 25.72 -0.02
N GLY A 57 -6.39 27.05 -0.12
CA GLY A 57 -7.16 27.87 -1.08
C GLY A 57 -8.67 27.83 -0.86
N ASP A 58 -9.40 28.15 -1.93
CA ASP A 58 -10.87 28.33 -1.87
C ASP A 58 -11.62 27.00 -1.67
N PHE A 59 -10.99 25.86 -2.00
CA PHE A 59 -11.56 24.53 -1.81
C PHE A 59 -11.15 23.88 -0.48
N ALA A 60 -10.56 24.64 0.46
CA ALA A 60 -10.18 24.08 1.75
C ALA A 60 -11.40 23.56 2.52
N GLY A 61 -11.40 22.27 2.85
CA GLY A 61 -12.51 21.57 3.50
C GLY A 61 -13.30 20.67 2.56
N ASP A 62 -13.16 20.83 1.24
CA ASP A 62 -13.85 19.98 0.26
C ASP A 62 -13.15 18.62 0.13
N GLU A 63 -13.93 17.61 -0.22
CA GLU A 63 -13.46 16.26 -0.50
C GLU A 63 -12.94 16.12 -1.93
N LEU A 64 -11.90 15.30 -2.13
CA LEU A 64 -11.30 15.08 -3.45
C LEU A 64 -12.32 14.59 -4.48
N ASN A 65 -13.15 13.59 -4.14
CA ASN A 65 -14.11 13.04 -5.09
C ASN A 65 -15.22 14.04 -5.46
N ASP A 66 -15.65 14.92 -4.53
CA ASP A 66 -16.62 15.98 -4.83
C ASP A 66 -16.06 16.99 -5.84
N LEU A 67 -14.75 17.28 -5.72
CA LEU A 67 -14.07 18.12 -6.71
C LEU A 67 -13.90 17.42 -8.05
N ILE A 68 -13.70 16.11 -8.07
CA ILE A 68 -13.65 15.33 -9.33
C ILE A 68 -15.03 15.30 -9.99
N GLU A 69 -16.11 15.12 -9.21
CA GLU A 69 -17.48 15.20 -9.73
C GLU A 69 -17.76 16.59 -10.35
N THR A 70 -17.28 17.66 -9.69
CA THR A 70 -17.50 19.03 -10.14
C THR A 70 -16.69 19.41 -11.36
N PHE A 71 -15.40 19.08 -11.37
CA PHE A 71 -14.43 19.54 -12.39
C PHE A 71 -14.05 18.49 -13.41
N MET A 72 -14.42 17.23 -13.18
CA MET A 72 -14.25 16.12 -14.12
C MET A 72 -12.82 16.04 -14.70
N GLY A 73 -12.72 15.97 -16.03
CA GLY A 73 -11.45 15.92 -16.75
C GLY A 73 -10.59 17.17 -16.60
N ASP A 74 -11.14 18.30 -16.23
CA ASP A 74 -10.36 19.54 -15.97
C ASP A 74 -9.45 19.37 -14.75
N LEU A 75 -9.84 18.53 -13.75
CA LEU A 75 -9.05 18.28 -12.57
C LEU A 75 -8.08 17.09 -12.73
N VAL A 76 -8.57 15.96 -13.23
CA VAL A 76 -7.79 14.70 -13.25
C VAL A 76 -7.29 14.34 -14.65
N GLY A 77 -7.66 15.09 -15.68
CA GLY A 77 -7.42 14.79 -17.07
C GLY A 77 -8.54 13.95 -17.70
N GLU A 78 -8.89 14.27 -18.96
CA GLU A 78 -9.98 13.62 -19.69
C GLU A 78 -9.85 12.10 -19.78
N GLU A 79 -8.65 11.59 -20.03
CA GLU A 79 -8.42 10.14 -20.14
C GLU A 79 -8.65 9.44 -18.80
N VAL A 80 -8.21 10.04 -17.70
CA VAL A 80 -8.40 9.50 -16.35
C VAL A 80 -9.88 9.53 -15.97
N PHE A 81 -10.57 10.65 -16.20
CA PHE A 81 -11.99 10.77 -15.91
C PHE A 81 -12.84 9.81 -16.75
N ASN A 82 -12.57 9.68 -18.05
CA ASN A 82 -13.28 8.75 -18.91
C ASN A 82 -13.11 7.27 -18.49
N ARG A 83 -11.97 6.94 -17.88
CA ARG A 83 -11.67 5.56 -17.44
C ARG A 83 -12.20 5.23 -16.05
N PHE A 84 -12.10 6.17 -15.11
CA PHE A 84 -12.37 5.93 -13.69
C PHE A 84 -13.56 6.69 -13.13
N GLY A 85 -14.15 7.62 -13.90
CA GLY A 85 -15.26 8.46 -13.46
C GLY A 85 -14.86 9.38 -12.30
N GLU A 86 -15.75 9.51 -11.35
CA GLU A 86 -15.61 10.38 -10.18
C GLU A 86 -14.66 9.83 -9.10
N ARG A 87 -14.26 8.56 -9.23
CA ARG A 87 -13.39 7.91 -8.25
C ARG A 87 -11.93 8.14 -8.58
N PHE A 88 -11.18 8.75 -7.65
CA PHE A 88 -9.74 8.90 -7.82
C PHE A 88 -9.05 7.53 -7.86
N PRO A 89 -8.22 7.22 -8.89
CA PRO A 89 -7.78 5.85 -9.16
C PRO A 89 -6.61 5.37 -8.30
N LEU A 90 -6.03 6.25 -7.47
CA LEU A 90 -4.85 5.94 -6.67
C LEU A 90 -5.09 6.19 -5.18
N LEU A 91 -4.42 5.40 -4.37
CA LEU A 91 -4.25 5.63 -2.94
C LEU A 91 -2.75 5.76 -2.65
N VAL A 92 -2.35 6.89 -2.07
CA VAL A 92 -0.95 7.19 -1.74
C VAL A 92 -0.79 7.22 -0.23
N LYS A 93 0.12 6.41 0.29
CA LYS A 93 0.41 6.28 1.72
C LYS A 93 1.90 6.43 2.01
N ILE A 94 2.21 6.80 3.25
CA ILE A 94 3.50 6.49 3.87
C ILE A 94 3.22 5.38 4.88
N ILE A 95 3.99 4.30 4.79
CA ILE A 95 3.92 3.16 5.71
C ILE A 95 5.21 3.14 6.53
N ASP A 96 5.07 3.09 7.84
CA ASP A 96 6.18 3.13 8.80
C ASP A 96 6.12 1.92 9.74
N PRO A 97 6.73 0.78 9.37
CA PRO A 97 6.71 -0.43 10.17
C PRO A 97 7.83 -0.44 11.23
N LEU A 98 7.46 -0.47 12.51
CA LEU A 98 8.35 -0.85 13.62
C LEU A 98 8.51 -2.37 13.70
N ASP A 99 7.45 -3.09 13.36
CA ASP A 99 7.39 -4.55 13.26
C ASP A 99 7.02 -4.99 11.84
N ASN A 100 7.29 -6.25 11.49
CA ASN A 100 6.90 -6.79 10.19
C ASN A 100 5.40 -6.66 9.95
N LEU A 101 4.97 -6.22 8.79
CA LEU A 101 3.58 -6.35 8.36
C LEU A 101 3.20 -7.83 8.21
N SER A 102 1.91 -8.12 8.23
CA SER A 102 1.44 -9.47 7.88
C SER A 102 1.89 -9.85 6.47
N ILE A 103 2.17 -11.13 6.27
CA ILE A 103 2.29 -11.69 4.93
C ILE A 103 0.91 -11.66 4.30
N GLN A 104 0.78 -11.08 3.11
CA GLN A 104 -0.50 -10.77 2.49
C GLN A 104 -0.45 -10.88 0.97
N VAL A 105 -1.63 -10.90 0.38
CA VAL A 105 -1.83 -10.87 -1.06
C VAL A 105 -3.09 -10.05 -1.39
N HIS A 106 -3.15 -9.51 -2.59
CA HIS A 106 -4.26 -8.70 -3.07
C HIS A 106 -4.84 -9.27 -4.37
N PRO A 107 -6.16 -9.17 -4.59
CA PRO A 107 -6.77 -9.55 -5.85
C PRO A 107 -6.32 -8.62 -6.99
N ASP A 108 -6.30 -9.14 -8.22
CA ASP A 108 -6.23 -8.32 -9.43
C ASP A 108 -7.62 -7.77 -9.79
N ASP A 109 -7.69 -6.95 -10.85
CA ASP A 109 -8.95 -6.30 -11.26
C ASP A 109 -10.01 -7.34 -11.68
N GLU A 110 -9.61 -8.44 -12.31
CA GLU A 110 -10.52 -9.49 -12.74
C GLU A 110 -11.16 -10.19 -11.54
N LEU A 111 -10.37 -10.69 -10.62
CA LEU A 111 -10.86 -11.32 -9.40
C LEU A 111 -11.65 -10.33 -8.53
N ALA A 112 -11.20 -9.09 -8.44
CA ALA A 112 -11.92 -8.05 -7.70
C ALA A 112 -13.35 -7.87 -8.22
N GLN A 113 -13.52 -7.79 -9.54
CA GLN A 113 -14.84 -7.67 -10.16
C GLN A 113 -15.72 -8.92 -9.92
N GLU A 114 -15.14 -10.11 -10.01
CA GLU A 114 -15.86 -11.37 -9.73
C GLU A 114 -16.44 -11.44 -8.32
N ILE A 115 -15.73 -10.88 -7.33
CA ILE A 115 -16.15 -10.87 -5.92
C ILE A 115 -16.86 -9.58 -5.50
N GLY A 116 -17.20 -8.71 -6.46
CA GLY A 116 -17.97 -7.49 -6.22
C GLY A 116 -17.18 -6.31 -5.67
N LEU A 117 -15.85 -6.33 -5.79
CA LEU A 117 -14.98 -5.18 -5.49
C LEU A 117 -14.81 -4.32 -6.75
N HIS A 118 -14.41 -3.06 -6.55
CA HIS A 118 -14.25 -2.13 -7.67
C HIS A 118 -12.93 -2.32 -8.42
N ASN A 119 -11.84 -2.50 -7.70
CA ASN A 119 -10.49 -2.60 -8.25
C ASN A 119 -9.70 -3.69 -7.54
N GLY A 120 -8.73 -4.25 -8.25
CA GLY A 120 -7.63 -4.96 -7.66
C GLY A 120 -6.71 -4.02 -6.85
N LYS A 121 -5.56 -4.54 -6.42
CA LYS A 121 -4.60 -3.77 -5.64
C LYS A 121 -3.17 -4.09 -6.06
N THR A 122 -2.78 -3.50 -7.19
CA THR A 122 -1.38 -3.43 -7.60
C THR A 122 -0.72 -2.25 -6.90
N GLU A 123 0.50 -2.43 -6.43
CA GLU A 123 1.24 -1.48 -5.60
C GLU A 123 2.63 -1.21 -6.17
N MET A 124 3.16 -0.07 -5.80
CA MET A 124 4.56 0.30 -5.96
C MET A 124 5.06 0.87 -4.63
N TRP A 125 6.24 0.46 -4.21
CA TRP A 125 6.91 0.96 -3.01
C TRP A 125 8.19 1.70 -3.36
N TYR A 126 8.35 2.89 -2.81
CA TYR A 126 9.61 3.63 -2.79
C TYR A 126 10.13 3.68 -1.35
N VAL A 127 11.31 3.12 -1.10
CA VAL A 127 11.92 3.06 0.22
C VAL A 127 12.46 4.43 0.61
N MET A 128 11.75 5.11 1.51
CA MET A 128 12.10 6.44 2.01
C MET A 128 13.17 6.40 3.11
N ASN A 129 13.07 5.38 3.98
CA ASN A 129 14.04 5.12 5.04
C ASN A 129 14.15 3.62 5.28
N ALA A 130 15.37 3.12 5.33
CA ALA A 130 15.66 1.72 5.64
C ALA A 130 16.63 1.66 6.83
N ASP A 131 16.21 1.00 7.90
CA ASP A 131 17.09 0.68 9.01
C ASP A 131 18.16 -0.33 8.57
N LYS A 132 19.20 -0.51 9.38
CA LYS A 132 20.40 -1.30 9.02
C LYS A 132 20.08 -2.71 8.47
N ASP A 133 19.08 -3.37 9.02
CA ASP A 133 18.71 -4.75 8.67
C ASP A 133 17.30 -4.82 8.06
N ALA A 134 16.77 -3.70 7.60
CA ALA A 134 15.47 -3.63 6.96
C ALA A 134 15.41 -4.48 5.69
N GLY A 135 14.27 -5.11 5.49
CA GLY A 135 14.00 -5.94 4.33
C GLY A 135 12.51 -6.04 4.07
N LEU A 136 12.16 -6.75 3.03
CA LEU A 136 10.78 -7.02 2.68
C LEU A 136 10.65 -8.42 2.06
N VAL A 137 9.42 -8.92 2.02
CA VAL A 137 9.08 -10.13 1.28
C VAL A 137 8.48 -9.72 -0.05
N SER A 138 8.96 -10.31 -1.14
CA SER A 138 8.38 -10.12 -2.47
C SER A 138 8.42 -11.42 -3.28
N GLY A 139 7.28 -12.12 -3.27
CA GLY A 139 7.07 -13.39 -3.97
C GLY A 139 7.66 -14.60 -3.26
N PHE A 140 7.66 -15.72 -3.98
CA PHE A 140 8.25 -16.99 -3.55
C PHE A 140 9.71 -17.13 -3.97
N ASN A 141 10.50 -17.89 -3.21
CA ASN A 141 11.88 -18.24 -3.56
C ASN A 141 12.00 -19.41 -4.58
N LYS A 142 10.91 -20.14 -4.81
CA LYS A 142 10.74 -21.22 -5.79
C LYS A 142 9.28 -21.30 -6.25
N ASP A 143 8.98 -22.08 -7.29
CA ASP A 143 7.60 -22.47 -7.59
C ASP A 143 7.03 -23.26 -6.42
N VAL A 144 5.83 -22.95 -6.01
CA VAL A 144 5.12 -23.57 -4.88
C VAL A 144 3.79 -24.14 -5.39
N THR A 145 3.31 -25.22 -4.82
CA THR A 145 1.95 -25.71 -5.07
C THR A 145 0.99 -25.20 -3.99
N PRO A 146 -0.32 -25.04 -4.29
CA PRO A 146 -1.31 -24.67 -3.27
C PRO A 146 -1.27 -25.59 -2.06
N GLN A 147 -1.09 -26.89 -2.26
CA GLN A 147 -1.03 -27.89 -1.19
C GLN A 147 0.22 -27.74 -0.30
N GLU A 148 1.39 -27.47 -0.92
CA GLU A 148 2.63 -27.19 -0.20
C GLU A 148 2.50 -25.92 0.64
N PHE A 149 1.88 -24.88 0.07
CA PHE A 149 1.65 -23.62 0.76
C PHE A 149 0.68 -23.77 1.94
N GLU A 150 -0.44 -24.48 1.73
CA GLU A 150 -1.41 -24.76 2.79
C GLU A 150 -0.79 -25.54 3.95
N GLN A 151 0.06 -26.54 3.62
CA GLN A 151 0.78 -27.30 4.64
C GLN A 151 1.79 -26.43 5.40
N ALA A 152 2.53 -25.55 4.69
CA ALA A 152 3.48 -24.63 5.32
C ALA A 152 2.80 -23.63 6.27
N ILE A 153 1.56 -23.20 5.96
CA ILE A 153 0.76 -22.37 6.89
C ILE A 153 0.44 -23.17 8.17
N LYS A 154 -0.04 -24.41 8.04
CA LYS A 154 -0.38 -25.29 9.17
C LYS A 154 0.83 -25.55 10.05
N ASP A 155 1.99 -25.77 9.43
CA ASP A 155 3.25 -26.07 10.12
C ASP A 155 3.98 -24.79 10.60
N LYS A 156 3.44 -23.60 10.29
CA LYS A 156 4.04 -22.27 10.60
C LYS A 156 5.43 -22.08 9.95
N THR A 157 5.65 -22.69 8.79
CA THR A 157 6.90 -22.63 8.02
C THR A 157 6.75 -21.85 6.72
N VAL A 158 5.67 -21.10 6.54
CA VAL A 158 5.40 -20.33 5.32
C VAL A 158 6.56 -19.39 4.97
N GLY A 159 7.29 -18.88 5.96
CA GLY A 159 8.47 -18.05 5.75
C GLY A 159 9.57 -18.72 4.90
N ASP A 160 9.73 -20.05 5.00
CA ASP A 160 10.75 -20.81 4.27
C ASP A 160 10.50 -20.84 2.74
N LEU A 161 9.28 -20.54 2.32
CA LEU A 161 8.87 -20.47 0.92
C LEU A 161 9.04 -19.09 0.29
N LEU A 162 9.29 -18.06 1.10
CA LEU A 162 9.24 -16.67 0.66
C LEU A 162 10.60 -16.14 0.23
N ASN A 163 10.58 -15.20 -0.69
CA ASN A 163 11.74 -14.45 -1.13
C ASN A 163 11.92 -13.18 -0.29
N TYR A 164 13.01 -13.13 0.47
CA TYR A 164 13.40 -11.99 1.29
C TYR A 164 14.39 -11.12 0.56
N GLU A 165 14.08 -9.83 0.44
CA GLU A 165 14.93 -8.82 -0.18
C GLU A 165 15.44 -7.85 0.88
N LYS A 166 16.76 -7.66 0.95
CA LYS A 166 17.35 -6.56 1.72
C LYS A 166 17.12 -5.25 0.99
N VAL A 167 16.71 -4.21 1.73
CA VAL A 167 16.40 -2.90 1.16
C VAL A 167 17.39 -1.83 1.58
N HIS A 168 17.46 -0.79 0.76
CA HIS A 168 18.22 0.45 1.03
C HIS A 168 17.35 1.63 0.66
N ASN A 169 17.68 2.79 1.20
CA ASN A 169 17.05 4.04 0.78
C ASN A 169 17.09 4.19 -0.75
N ASP A 170 16.03 4.73 -1.31
CA ASP A 170 15.83 4.92 -2.74
C ASP A 170 15.64 3.61 -3.56
N ASP A 171 15.50 2.47 -2.92
CA ASP A 171 15.06 1.28 -3.63
C ASP A 171 13.57 1.41 -3.99
N THR A 172 13.20 0.89 -5.15
CA THR A 172 11.82 0.88 -5.63
C THR A 172 11.41 -0.53 -5.99
N PHE A 173 10.21 -0.93 -5.62
CA PHE A 173 9.65 -2.24 -5.91
C PHE A 173 8.28 -2.10 -6.56
N PHE A 174 8.04 -2.86 -7.62
CA PHE A 174 6.73 -3.04 -8.21
C PHE A 174 6.13 -4.35 -7.71
N ILE A 175 4.99 -4.26 -7.07
CA ILE A 175 4.27 -5.39 -6.45
C ILE A 175 2.94 -5.56 -7.20
N PRO A 176 2.89 -6.38 -8.25
CA PRO A 176 1.65 -6.64 -8.94
C PRO A 176 0.66 -7.34 -8.01
N ALA A 177 -0.62 -7.14 -8.23
CA ALA A 177 -1.66 -7.93 -7.59
C ALA A 177 -1.36 -9.44 -7.74
N ARG A 178 -1.88 -10.26 -6.83
CA ARG A 178 -1.66 -11.72 -6.71
C ARG A 178 -0.26 -12.15 -6.26
N LYS A 179 0.70 -11.22 -6.14
CA LYS A 179 2.01 -11.50 -5.60
C LYS A 179 1.98 -11.47 -4.07
N ILE A 180 2.41 -12.55 -3.42
CA ILE A 180 2.56 -12.61 -1.96
C ILE A 180 3.69 -11.68 -1.51
N HIS A 181 3.46 -10.87 -0.48
CA HIS A 181 4.42 -9.86 -0.04
C HIS A 181 4.23 -9.45 1.42
N ALA A 182 5.24 -8.78 1.97
CA ALA A 182 5.17 -8.10 3.27
C ALA A 182 6.27 -7.05 3.39
N LEU A 183 5.99 -5.90 3.99
CA LEU A 183 7.03 -4.98 4.46
C LEU A 183 7.60 -5.49 5.78
N GLY A 184 8.92 -5.47 5.88
CA GLY A 184 9.62 -5.81 7.12
C GLY A 184 9.82 -4.60 8.03
N ALA A 185 10.15 -4.88 9.28
CA ALA A 185 10.45 -3.87 10.29
C ALA A 185 11.56 -2.90 9.81
N GLY A 186 11.38 -1.62 10.10
CA GLY A 186 12.34 -0.56 9.75
C GLY A 186 12.38 -0.19 8.27
N CYS A 187 11.45 -0.68 7.43
CA CYS A 187 11.36 -0.35 6.02
C CYS A 187 10.26 0.69 5.78
N MET A 188 10.51 1.97 6.04
CA MET A 188 9.54 3.02 5.76
C MET A 188 9.46 3.30 4.25
N VAL A 189 8.24 3.23 3.71
CA VAL A 189 7.99 3.39 2.27
C VAL A 189 6.92 4.44 1.96
N ALA A 190 7.06 5.08 0.79
CA ALA A 190 5.91 5.64 0.10
C ALA A 190 5.29 4.55 -0.76
N GLU A 191 4.02 4.24 -0.49
CA GLU A 191 3.23 3.29 -1.26
C GLU A 191 2.28 4.04 -2.19
N ILE A 192 2.32 3.69 -3.45
CA ILE A 192 1.37 4.17 -4.47
C ILE A 192 0.65 2.93 -4.99
N GLN A 193 -0.66 2.87 -4.81
CA GLN A 193 -1.48 1.71 -5.12
C GLN A 193 -2.77 2.09 -5.82
N GLN A 194 -3.43 1.10 -6.44
CA GLN A 194 -4.81 1.27 -6.88
C GLN A 194 -5.72 1.56 -5.68
N THR A 195 -6.82 2.27 -5.92
CA THR A 195 -7.77 2.66 -4.86
C THR A 195 -8.55 1.45 -4.35
N SER A 196 -7.92 0.71 -3.45
CA SER A 196 -8.48 -0.46 -2.75
C SER A 196 -7.82 -0.59 -1.39
N ASP A 197 -8.55 -1.03 -0.39
CA ASP A 197 -8.03 -1.40 0.94
C ASP A 197 -8.12 -2.91 1.22
N THR A 198 -8.49 -3.70 0.21
CA THR A 198 -8.63 -5.15 0.33
C THR A 198 -7.28 -5.83 0.44
N SER A 199 -7.09 -6.57 1.54
CA SER A 199 -5.87 -7.32 1.81
C SER A 199 -6.21 -8.68 2.42
N TYR A 200 -5.76 -9.75 1.77
CA TYR A 200 -5.91 -11.10 2.30
C TYR A 200 -4.66 -11.48 3.10
N ARG A 201 -4.84 -11.59 4.40
CA ARG A 201 -3.77 -11.89 5.36
C ARG A 201 -3.56 -13.39 5.45
N VAL A 202 -2.33 -13.81 5.15
CA VAL A 202 -1.90 -15.22 5.17
C VAL A 202 -1.34 -15.61 6.53
N TYR A 203 -0.44 -14.77 7.07
CA TYR A 203 0.23 -15.00 8.33
C TYR A 203 0.56 -13.68 9.02
N ASP A 204 0.37 -13.61 10.32
CA ASP A 204 0.54 -12.38 11.10
C ASP A 204 1.49 -12.55 12.29
N TRP A 205 2.49 -13.40 12.17
CA TRP A 205 3.54 -13.62 13.18
C TRP A 205 3.01 -14.06 14.54
N ASP A 206 1.83 -14.69 14.58
CA ASP A 206 1.10 -15.05 15.81
C ASP A 206 0.86 -13.85 16.75
N ARG A 207 0.88 -12.61 16.24
CA ARG A 207 0.68 -11.39 17.02
C ARG A 207 -0.68 -11.36 17.66
N ILE A 208 -0.69 -10.84 18.89
CA ILE A 208 -1.91 -10.51 19.63
C ILE A 208 -1.95 -9.00 19.87
N ASP A 209 -3.11 -8.43 19.81
CA ASP A 209 -3.32 -7.02 20.12
C ASP A 209 -3.35 -6.78 21.63
N ARG A 210 -3.52 -5.51 22.04
CA ARG A 210 -3.63 -5.12 23.45
C ARG A 210 -4.82 -5.74 24.20
N TYR A 211 -5.75 -6.36 23.49
CA TYR A 211 -6.91 -7.05 24.04
C TYR A 211 -6.73 -8.58 24.06
N GLY A 212 -5.58 -9.09 23.65
CA GLY A 212 -5.29 -10.52 23.55
C GLY A 212 -5.87 -11.21 22.32
N MET A 213 -6.30 -10.44 21.31
CA MET A 213 -6.93 -10.97 20.09
C MET A 213 -5.92 -11.03 18.94
N GLN A 214 -5.97 -12.10 18.16
CA GLN A 214 -5.27 -12.21 16.88
C GLN A 214 -6.10 -11.57 15.77
N ARG A 215 -5.43 -10.98 14.77
CA ARG A 215 -6.12 -10.52 13.57
C ARG A 215 -6.57 -11.72 12.73
N GLU A 216 -7.72 -11.58 12.10
CA GLU A 216 -8.27 -12.59 11.20
C GLU A 216 -7.30 -12.90 10.05
N LEU A 217 -7.18 -14.18 9.71
CA LEU A 217 -6.48 -14.68 8.54
C LEU A 217 -7.49 -15.03 7.45
N HIS A 218 -7.14 -14.76 6.19
CA HIS A 218 -7.99 -14.95 5.02
C HIS A 218 -7.39 -16.05 4.14
N ILE A 219 -7.33 -17.29 4.66
CA ILE A 219 -6.57 -18.38 4.02
C ILE A 219 -7.21 -18.81 2.72
N ASP A 220 -8.53 -19.01 2.69
CA ASP A 220 -9.24 -19.46 1.49
C ASP A 220 -9.17 -18.41 0.37
N GLU A 221 -9.37 -17.14 0.70
CA GLU A 221 -9.25 -16.02 -0.23
C GLU A 221 -7.82 -15.89 -0.74
N SER A 222 -6.83 -16.10 0.14
CA SER A 222 -5.43 -16.06 -0.24
C SER A 222 -5.08 -17.17 -1.21
N LEU A 223 -5.52 -18.40 -0.96
CA LEU A 223 -5.30 -19.54 -1.86
C LEU A 223 -5.92 -19.32 -3.25
N ALA A 224 -7.09 -18.68 -3.31
CA ALA A 224 -7.75 -18.32 -4.57
C ALA A 224 -7.03 -17.17 -5.32
N THR A 225 -6.30 -16.34 -4.59
CA THR A 225 -5.70 -15.11 -5.12
C THR A 225 -4.25 -15.27 -5.53
N ILE A 226 -3.43 -16.02 -4.77
CA ILE A 226 -1.96 -16.07 -4.92
C ILE A 226 -1.55 -16.61 -6.30
N ASN A 227 -0.59 -15.94 -6.94
CA ASN A 227 0.23 -16.54 -8.00
C ASN A 227 1.35 -17.38 -7.35
N PHE A 228 1.24 -18.70 -7.45
CA PHE A 228 2.16 -19.65 -6.83
C PHE A 228 3.48 -19.85 -7.60
N LYS A 229 3.70 -19.11 -8.67
CA LYS A 229 4.95 -19.15 -9.42
C LYS A 229 6.01 -18.26 -8.79
N LYS A 230 7.26 -18.70 -8.88
CA LYS A 230 8.40 -17.85 -8.60
C LYS A 230 8.43 -16.71 -9.63
N GLU A 231 8.53 -15.50 -9.13
CA GLU A 231 8.72 -14.29 -9.94
C GLU A 231 9.99 -13.57 -9.48
N ASP A 232 10.43 -12.58 -10.25
CA ASP A 232 11.47 -11.68 -9.75
C ASP A 232 10.94 -10.85 -8.56
N SER A 233 11.85 -10.22 -7.82
CA SER A 233 11.48 -9.44 -6.63
C SER A 233 10.68 -8.17 -6.94
N GLY A 234 10.53 -7.82 -8.21
CA GLY A 234 9.93 -6.57 -8.64
C GLY A 234 10.80 -5.33 -8.34
N LYS A 235 12.05 -5.52 -7.91
CA LYS A 235 12.99 -4.41 -7.69
C LYS A 235 13.30 -3.70 -8.99
N VAL A 236 12.93 -2.43 -9.07
CA VAL A 236 13.08 -1.61 -10.28
C VAL A 236 14.52 -1.09 -10.36
N LYS A 237 15.14 -1.28 -11.53
CA LYS A 237 16.45 -0.70 -11.85
C LYS A 237 16.23 0.63 -12.59
N TYR A 238 16.66 1.73 -12.00
CA TYR A 238 16.61 3.04 -12.63
C TYR A 238 17.92 3.82 -12.40
N ASP A 239 18.18 4.80 -13.27
CA ASP A 239 19.36 5.66 -13.13
C ASP A 239 19.09 6.73 -12.05
N LYS A 240 19.68 6.54 -10.88
CA LYS A 240 19.59 7.48 -9.75
C LYS A 240 20.20 8.86 -10.03
N ASN A 241 20.92 9.04 -11.14
CA ASN A 241 21.51 10.33 -11.53
C ASN A 241 20.59 11.21 -12.38
N ILE A 242 19.45 10.70 -12.85
CA ILE A 242 18.45 11.49 -13.54
C ILE A 242 17.74 12.39 -12.52
N LYS A 243 18.26 13.63 -12.37
CA LYS A 243 17.74 14.60 -11.40
C LYS A 243 16.45 15.31 -11.84
N ASN A 244 16.05 15.21 -13.09
CA ASN A 244 14.85 15.85 -13.63
C ASN A 244 14.19 14.91 -14.65
N ALA A 245 13.24 14.09 -14.20
CA ALA A 245 12.22 13.61 -15.12
C ALA A 245 11.28 14.80 -15.36
N THR A 246 11.41 15.47 -16.51
CA THR A 246 10.35 16.36 -16.98
C THR A 246 9.19 15.45 -17.37
N VAL A 247 8.09 15.53 -16.62
CA VAL A 247 6.80 14.96 -17.01
C VAL A 247 6.24 15.80 -18.14
#